data_3c28a3be686531b5c10f83586a5bb925
#
_entry.id   3c28a3be686531b5c10f83586a5bb925
#
_cell.length_a   1.000
_cell.length_b   1.000
_cell.length_c   1.000
_cell.angle_alpha   90.00
_cell.angle_beta   90.00
_cell.angle_gamma   90.00
#
_symmetry.space_group_name_H-M   'P 1'
#
loop_
_entity.id
_entity.type
_entity.pdbx_description
1 polymer ?
#
loop_
_entity_poly.entity_id
_entity_poly.type
_entity_poly.pdbx_seq_one_letter_code
_entity_poly.pdbx_strand_id
1 'polypeptide(L)'
;MKDNYLIAVTGGIGSGKSMVLSIIKDLGYPTLSCDQVTNEVYKKHKVKSRLAKMFPNAKTGRLFIKIDKKIIAKEVFSSKQKLKQLTDFLTPIILEQTLKKARKIQGKVFVEVPLLFECKAQDKFDKIIVVKRNLNSRIESVMARSNLIKEQVLERINSQFDYDGADLSCYSVLLNDGDIKSLEEKVKNLI
;
A
#
# COMPACT_ATOMS: atom_id res chain seq x y z
N MET A 1 -7.92 -8.48 27.38
CA MET A 1 -7.75 -7.30 26.48
C MET A 1 -6.93 -7.73 25.27
N LYS A 2 -7.21 -7.25 24.07
CA LYS A 2 -6.30 -7.49 22.94
C LYS A 2 -4.96 -6.80 23.24
N ASP A 3 -3.86 -7.57 23.23
CA ASP A 3 -2.52 -7.02 23.52
C ASP A 3 -2.00 -6.09 22.41
N ASN A 4 -2.70 -6.02 21.28
CA ASN A 4 -2.37 -5.14 20.16
C ASN A 4 -3.62 -4.49 19.56
N TYR A 5 -3.44 -3.28 19.04
CA TYR A 5 -4.47 -2.48 18.37
C TYR A 5 -3.96 -2.09 16.97
N LEU A 6 -4.55 -2.67 15.93
CA LEU A 6 -4.09 -2.52 14.55
C LEU A 6 -4.80 -1.35 13.87
N ILE A 7 -4.04 -0.39 13.38
CA ILE A 7 -4.54 0.80 12.71
C ILE A 7 -4.08 0.78 11.26
N ALA A 8 -5.01 0.67 10.30
CA ALA A 8 -4.69 0.81 8.89
C ALA A 8 -4.49 2.28 8.51
N VAL A 9 -3.45 2.57 7.75
CA VAL A 9 -3.24 3.85 7.07
C VAL A 9 -3.37 3.62 5.58
N THR A 10 -4.43 4.15 4.99
CA THR A 10 -4.76 3.98 3.57
C THR A 10 -5.03 5.32 2.88
N GLY A 11 -5.30 5.31 1.58
CA GLY A 11 -5.58 6.49 0.76
C GLY A 11 -5.05 6.34 -0.65
N GLY A 12 -5.48 7.18 -1.57
CA GLY A 12 -5.10 7.15 -2.98
C GLY A 12 -3.59 7.34 -3.23
N ILE A 13 -3.15 7.00 -4.42
CA ILE A 13 -1.78 7.28 -4.86
C ILE A 13 -1.49 8.79 -4.74
N GLY A 14 -0.31 9.15 -4.21
CA GLY A 14 0.09 10.55 -4.03
C GLY A 14 -0.51 11.25 -2.81
N SER A 15 -1.34 10.59 -1.98
CA SER A 15 -1.97 11.20 -0.80
C SER A 15 -1.01 11.48 0.36
N GLY A 16 0.19 10.89 0.37
CA GLY A 16 1.19 11.12 1.42
C GLY A 16 1.17 10.11 2.57
N LYS A 17 0.59 8.91 2.39
CA LYS A 17 0.58 7.83 3.40
C LYS A 17 1.94 7.58 4.05
N SER A 18 2.99 7.47 3.24
CA SER A 18 4.34 7.19 3.75
C SER A 18 4.89 8.34 4.60
N MET A 19 4.51 9.61 4.33
CA MET A 19 4.85 10.75 5.17
C MET A 19 4.12 10.67 6.50
N VAL A 20 2.83 10.36 6.50
CA VAL A 20 2.05 10.12 7.72
C VAL A 20 2.67 9.00 8.55
N LEU A 21 3.07 7.87 7.93
CA LEU A 21 3.75 6.80 8.65
C LEU A 21 5.11 7.23 9.22
N SER A 22 5.86 8.07 8.52
CA SER A 22 7.13 8.61 9.05
C SER A 22 6.88 9.43 10.32
N ILE A 23 5.92 10.34 10.29
CA ILE A 23 5.53 11.14 11.47
C ILE A 23 5.11 10.23 12.64
N ILE A 24 4.27 9.23 12.38
CA ILE A 24 3.84 8.27 13.41
C ILE A 24 5.03 7.51 14.01
N LYS A 25 5.99 7.11 13.16
CA LYS A 25 7.22 6.45 13.61
C LYS A 25 8.09 7.38 14.45
N ASP A 26 8.22 8.65 14.07
CA ASP A 26 8.99 9.66 14.81
C ASP A 26 8.35 9.98 16.17
N LEU A 27 7.03 9.78 16.31
CA LEU A 27 6.30 9.83 17.57
C LEU A 27 6.47 8.56 18.43
N GLY A 28 7.28 7.59 17.99
CA GLY A 28 7.62 6.37 18.74
C GLY A 28 6.67 5.19 18.54
N TYR A 29 5.71 5.25 17.63
CA TYR A 29 4.80 4.14 17.37
C TYR A 29 5.36 3.15 16.35
N PRO A 30 5.15 1.84 16.55
CA PRO A 30 5.50 0.83 15.56
C PRO A 30 4.73 1.03 14.24
N THR A 31 5.46 1.03 13.13
CA THR A 31 4.90 1.14 11.79
C THR A 31 5.32 -0.03 10.90
N LEU A 32 4.42 -0.50 10.06
CA LEU A 32 4.68 -1.51 9.03
C LEU A 32 4.13 -1.03 7.68
N SER A 33 4.79 -1.44 6.59
CA SER A 33 4.28 -1.19 5.23
C SER A 33 4.16 -2.50 4.46
N CYS A 34 3.04 -2.67 3.74
CA CYS A 34 2.85 -3.79 2.82
C CYS A 34 3.94 -3.84 1.74
N ASP A 35 4.48 -2.70 1.33
CA ASP A 35 5.56 -2.64 0.35
C ASP A 35 6.85 -3.27 0.87
N GLN A 36 7.19 -3.08 2.14
CA GLN A 36 8.35 -3.72 2.78
C GLN A 36 8.17 -5.24 2.82
N VAL A 37 6.98 -5.72 3.18
CA VAL A 37 6.66 -7.15 3.25
C VAL A 37 6.62 -7.78 1.86
N THR A 38 6.26 -7.04 0.83
CA THR A 38 6.26 -7.50 -0.56
C THR A 38 7.62 -8.11 -0.95
N ASN A 39 8.73 -7.48 -0.58
CA ASN A 39 10.06 -8.00 -0.90
C ASN A 39 10.35 -9.37 -0.25
N GLU A 40 9.82 -9.60 0.95
CA GLU A 40 9.96 -10.90 1.63
C GLU A 40 9.06 -11.96 0.99
N VAL A 41 7.84 -11.58 0.62
CA VAL A 41 6.88 -12.47 -0.06
C VAL A 41 7.46 -12.98 -1.39
N TYR A 42 8.09 -12.10 -2.17
CA TYR A 42 8.76 -12.48 -3.41
C TYR A 42 9.92 -13.48 -3.22
N LYS A 43 10.52 -13.55 -2.03
CA LYS A 43 11.60 -14.53 -1.73
C LYS A 43 11.07 -15.94 -1.46
N LYS A 44 9.79 -16.11 -1.13
CA LYS A 44 9.20 -17.42 -0.79
C LYS A 44 9.16 -18.32 -2.02
N HIS A 45 9.60 -19.58 -1.86
CA HIS A 45 9.67 -20.57 -2.96
C HIS A 45 8.30 -20.77 -3.63
N LYS A 46 7.22 -20.94 -2.87
CA LYS A 46 5.86 -21.11 -3.40
C LYS A 46 5.41 -19.92 -4.26
N VAL A 47 5.77 -18.70 -3.83
CA VAL A 47 5.43 -17.47 -4.57
C VAL A 47 6.23 -17.41 -5.86
N LYS A 48 7.55 -17.65 -5.81
CA LYS A 48 8.40 -17.69 -7.01
C LYS A 48 7.93 -18.71 -8.03
N SER A 49 7.57 -19.92 -7.56
CA SER A 49 7.07 -20.99 -8.44
C SER A 49 5.77 -20.59 -9.12
N ARG A 50 4.84 -19.95 -8.41
CA ARG A 50 3.58 -19.47 -9.00
C ARG A 50 3.81 -18.31 -9.99
N LEU A 51 4.66 -17.35 -9.62
CA LEU A 51 5.02 -16.23 -10.51
C LEU A 51 5.72 -16.71 -11.77
N ALA A 52 6.60 -17.72 -11.70
CA ALA A 52 7.24 -18.32 -12.86
C ALA A 52 6.25 -19.00 -13.83
N LYS A 53 5.13 -19.51 -13.30
CA LYS A 53 4.04 -20.06 -14.14
C LYS A 53 3.19 -18.95 -14.78
N MET A 54 2.93 -17.87 -14.02
CA MET A 54 2.12 -16.74 -14.49
C MET A 54 2.89 -15.86 -15.51
N PHE A 55 4.20 -15.73 -15.29
CA PHE A 55 5.11 -14.88 -16.07
C PHE A 55 6.35 -15.69 -16.49
N PRO A 56 6.25 -16.59 -17.47
CA PRO A 56 7.37 -17.46 -17.86
C PRO A 56 8.62 -16.69 -18.28
N ASN A 57 8.46 -15.54 -18.95
CA ASN A 57 9.57 -14.69 -19.37
C ASN A 57 10.33 -14.04 -18.21
N ALA A 58 9.69 -13.91 -17.05
CA ALA A 58 10.33 -13.37 -15.85
C ALA A 58 11.11 -14.42 -15.04
N LYS A 59 11.00 -15.70 -15.43
CA LYS A 59 11.75 -16.78 -14.77
C LYS A 59 13.20 -16.75 -15.21
N THR A 60 14.10 -16.62 -14.24
CA THR A 60 15.55 -16.71 -14.43
C THR A 60 16.15 -17.78 -13.53
N GLY A 61 17.33 -18.31 -13.93
CA GLY A 61 18.05 -19.35 -13.17
C GLY A 61 17.61 -20.78 -13.52
N ARG A 62 18.63 -21.67 -13.75
CA ARG A 62 18.43 -23.08 -14.09
C ARG A 62 18.19 -23.95 -12.84
N LEU A 63 19.03 -23.81 -11.82
CA LEU A 63 18.96 -24.61 -10.59
C LEU A 63 17.94 -24.05 -9.56
N PHE A 64 17.85 -22.73 -9.42
CA PHE A 64 16.95 -22.07 -8.48
C PHE A 64 16.06 -21.08 -9.19
N ILE A 65 14.75 -21.09 -8.89
CA ILE A 65 13.81 -20.15 -9.46
C ILE A 65 14.14 -18.74 -8.92
N LYS A 66 14.57 -17.86 -9.82
CA LYS A 66 14.66 -16.42 -9.62
C LYS A 66 13.59 -15.73 -10.45
N ILE A 67 13.07 -14.63 -9.97
CA ILE A 67 12.04 -13.84 -10.65
C ILE A 67 12.58 -12.45 -10.91
N ASP A 68 12.59 -12.05 -12.18
CA ASP A 68 12.89 -10.68 -12.57
C ASP A 68 11.64 -9.82 -12.47
N LYS A 69 11.61 -8.96 -11.45
CA LYS A 69 10.49 -8.06 -11.20
C LYS A 69 10.32 -7.00 -12.29
N LYS A 70 11.38 -6.62 -12.99
CA LYS A 70 11.30 -5.63 -14.08
C LYS A 70 10.53 -6.19 -15.27
N ILE A 71 10.73 -7.48 -15.59
CA ILE A 71 9.97 -8.15 -16.63
C ILE A 71 8.50 -8.26 -16.25
N ILE A 72 8.18 -8.68 -15.00
CA ILE A 72 6.80 -8.69 -14.52
C ILE A 72 6.19 -7.30 -14.65
N ALA A 73 6.88 -6.26 -14.16
CA ALA A 73 6.39 -4.89 -14.23
C ALA A 73 6.07 -4.48 -15.68
N LYS A 74 6.97 -4.77 -16.64
CA LYS A 74 6.72 -4.48 -18.07
C LYS A 74 5.48 -5.21 -18.59
N GLU A 75 5.31 -6.49 -18.26
CA GLU A 75 4.16 -7.28 -18.72
C GLU A 75 2.83 -6.82 -18.11
N VAL A 76 2.81 -6.44 -16.83
CA VAL A 76 1.55 -5.99 -16.18
C VAL A 76 1.19 -4.56 -16.57
N PHE A 77 2.17 -3.70 -16.87
CA PHE A 77 1.88 -2.35 -17.37
C PHE A 77 1.24 -2.36 -18.76
N SER A 78 1.52 -3.39 -19.56
CA SER A 78 0.92 -3.53 -20.90
C SER A 78 -0.40 -4.32 -20.92
N SER A 79 -0.87 -4.84 -19.77
CA SER A 79 -2.07 -5.69 -19.72
C SER A 79 -2.80 -5.58 -18.38
N LYS A 80 -3.98 -4.93 -18.40
CA LYS A 80 -4.87 -4.83 -17.23
C LYS A 80 -5.22 -6.22 -16.65
N GLN A 81 -5.40 -7.22 -17.52
CA GLN A 81 -5.68 -8.60 -17.10
C GLN A 81 -4.52 -9.21 -16.31
N LYS A 82 -3.28 -9.06 -16.80
CA LYS A 82 -2.08 -9.55 -16.11
C LYS A 82 -1.85 -8.81 -14.77
N LEU A 83 -2.10 -7.49 -14.74
CA LEU A 83 -2.04 -6.71 -13.52
C LEU A 83 -3.04 -7.24 -12.50
N LYS A 84 -4.29 -7.46 -12.91
CA LYS A 84 -5.32 -8.02 -12.04
C LYS A 84 -4.92 -9.40 -11.51
N GLN A 85 -4.46 -10.31 -12.37
CA GLN A 85 -4.01 -11.66 -11.96
C GLN A 85 -2.87 -11.58 -10.93
N LEU A 86 -1.88 -10.70 -11.14
CA LEU A 86 -0.77 -10.51 -10.20
C LEU A 86 -1.27 -9.99 -8.86
N THR A 87 -2.13 -8.98 -8.88
CA THR A 87 -2.71 -8.35 -7.68
C THR A 87 -3.56 -9.34 -6.91
N ASP A 88 -4.48 -10.05 -7.56
CA ASP A 88 -5.35 -11.06 -6.95
C ASP A 88 -4.54 -12.18 -6.26
N PHE A 89 -3.37 -12.52 -6.82
CA PHE A 89 -2.49 -13.54 -6.23
C PHE A 89 -1.65 -13.00 -5.08
N LEU A 90 -0.99 -11.85 -5.26
CA LEU A 90 0.00 -11.36 -4.28
C LEU A 90 -0.62 -10.63 -3.11
N THR A 91 -1.67 -9.86 -3.33
CA THR A 91 -2.21 -8.96 -2.30
C THR A 91 -2.69 -9.70 -1.05
N PRO A 92 -3.45 -10.81 -1.14
CA PRO A 92 -3.86 -11.56 0.04
C PRO A 92 -2.66 -12.10 0.84
N ILE A 93 -1.62 -12.58 0.14
CA ILE A 93 -0.41 -13.14 0.76
C ILE A 93 0.38 -12.05 1.49
N ILE A 94 0.52 -10.87 0.86
CA ILE A 94 1.23 -9.72 1.44
C ILE A 94 0.48 -9.24 2.68
N LEU A 95 -0.83 -9.05 2.57
CA LEU A 95 -1.67 -8.58 3.67
C LEU A 95 -1.62 -9.55 4.86
N GLU A 96 -1.82 -10.85 4.63
CA GLU A 96 -1.74 -11.87 5.67
C GLU A 96 -0.38 -11.87 6.38
N GLN A 97 0.70 -11.79 5.60
CA GLN A 97 2.04 -11.76 6.15
C GLN A 97 2.29 -10.47 6.97
N THR A 98 1.77 -9.33 6.50
CA THR A 98 1.86 -8.06 7.20
C THR A 98 1.09 -8.11 8.52
N LEU A 99 -0.14 -8.60 8.50
CA LEU A 99 -0.96 -8.77 9.71
C LEU A 99 -0.32 -9.74 10.70
N LYS A 100 0.28 -10.85 10.21
CA LYS A 100 1.00 -11.79 11.07
C LYS A 100 2.19 -11.14 11.77
N LYS A 101 2.88 -10.21 11.13
CA LYS A 101 3.95 -9.42 11.76
C LYS A 101 3.38 -8.40 12.75
N ALA A 102 2.36 -7.65 12.33
CA ALA A 102 1.73 -6.63 13.16
C ALA A 102 1.19 -7.19 14.47
N ARG A 103 0.55 -8.36 14.42
CA ARG A 103 -0.01 -9.04 15.60
C ARG A 103 1.02 -9.51 16.64
N LYS A 104 2.31 -9.52 16.30
CA LYS A 104 3.39 -9.86 17.24
C LYS A 104 3.90 -8.64 18.02
N ILE A 105 3.47 -7.45 17.66
CA ILE A 105 3.89 -6.19 18.27
C ILE A 105 2.80 -5.77 19.26
N GLN A 106 3.17 -5.49 20.49
CA GLN A 106 2.25 -5.01 21.52
C GLN A 106 1.88 -3.54 21.32
N GLY A 107 0.69 -3.16 21.77
CA GLY A 107 0.20 -1.79 21.71
C GLY A 107 -0.38 -1.38 20.36
N LYS A 108 -0.39 -0.08 20.08
CA LYS A 108 -0.87 0.47 18.82
C LYS A 108 0.16 0.23 17.70
N VAL A 109 -0.26 -0.40 16.61
CA VAL A 109 0.58 -0.68 15.43
C VAL A 109 -0.07 -0.09 14.20
N PHE A 110 0.66 0.76 13.50
CA PHE A 110 0.18 1.40 12.27
C PHE A 110 0.68 0.65 11.04
N VAL A 111 -0.24 0.31 10.15
CA VAL A 111 0.05 -0.49 8.97
C VAL A 111 -0.37 0.28 7.71
N GLU A 112 0.59 0.58 6.83
CA GLU A 112 0.28 1.11 5.51
C GLU A 112 -0.30 0.01 4.62
N VAL A 113 -1.54 0.20 4.18
CA VAL A 113 -2.27 -0.72 3.31
C VAL A 113 -2.80 0.03 2.09
N PRO A 114 -2.05 0.09 0.98
CA PRO A 114 -2.41 0.91 -0.19
C PRO A 114 -3.72 0.50 -0.87
N LEU A 115 -4.08 -0.78 -0.82
CA LEU A 115 -5.25 -1.35 -1.49
C LEU A 115 -6.27 -1.92 -0.48
N LEU A 116 -6.48 -1.20 0.64
CA LEU A 116 -7.33 -1.68 1.74
C LEU A 116 -8.77 -1.98 1.29
N PHE A 117 -9.38 -1.04 0.56
CA PHE A 117 -10.77 -1.13 0.12
C PHE A 117 -10.94 -2.10 -1.04
N GLU A 118 -10.00 -2.09 -1.98
CA GLU A 118 -9.98 -3.01 -3.11
C GLU A 118 -9.88 -4.48 -2.66
N CYS A 119 -9.15 -4.71 -1.56
CA CYS A 119 -9.01 -6.05 -0.96
C CYS A 119 -10.11 -6.40 0.03
N LYS A 120 -11.05 -5.48 0.31
CA LYS A 120 -12.11 -5.65 1.31
C LYS A 120 -11.56 -6.10 2.67
N ALA A 121 -10.48 -5.45 3.13
CA ALA A 121 -9.73 -5.86 4.31
C ALA A 121 -10.00 -4.99 5.55
N GLN A 122 -11.05 -4.19 5.53
CA GLN A 122 -11.40 -3.23 6.59
C GLN A 122 -11.63 -3.94 7.94
N ASP A 123 -12.27 -5.09 7.91
CA ASP A 123 -12.59 -5.95 9.06
C ASP A 123 -11.37 -6.50 9.83
N LYS A 124 -10.18 -6.37 9.26
CA LYS A 124 -8.93 -6.87 9.83
C LYS A 124 -8.22 -5.86 10.73
N PHE A 125 -8.74 -4.65 10.81
CA PHE A 125 -8.16 -3.53 11.55
C PHE A 125 -9.15 -2.97 12.57
N ASP A 126 -8.63 -2.52 13.70
CA ASP A 126 -9.42 -1.95 14.79
C ASP A 126 -9.79 -0.48 14.50
N LYS A 127 -8.97 0.22 13.71
CA LYS A 127 -9.18 1.60 13.24
C LYS A 127 -8.62 1.77 11.84
N ILE A 128 -9.24 2.64 11.05
CA ILE A 128 -8.77 2.99 9.71
C ILE A 128 -8.58 4.50 9.63
N ILE A 129 -7.40 4.91 9.20
CA ILE A 129 -7.05 6.30 8.86
C ILE A 129 -6.95 6.41 7.35
N VAL A 130 -7.81 7.24 6.76
CA VAL A 130 -7.82 7.50 5.32
C VAL A 130 -7.11 8.83 5.07
N VAL A 131 -5.95 8.78 4.42
CA VAL A 131 -5.19 9.97 4.05
C VAL A 131 -5.71 10.49 2.72
N LYS A 132 -6.30 11.69 2.73
CA LYS A 132 -6.75 12.43 1.54
C LYS A 132 -5.81 13.59 1.24
N ARG A 133 -5.69 13.93 -0.02
CA ARG A 133 -4.94 15.09 -0.51
C ARG A 133 -5.58 15.59 -1.79
N ASN A 134 -5.50 16.90 -2.02
CA ASN A 134 -5.97 17.54 -3.24
C ASN A 134 -5.45 16.83 -4.50
N LEU A 135 -6.31 16.68 -5.52
CA LEU A 135 -6.00 15.94 -6.73
C LEU A 135 -4.75 16.46 -7.46
N ASN A 136 -4.63 17.79 -7.61
CA ASN A 136 -3.48 18.38 -8.31
C ASN A 136 -2.17 18.09 -7.57
N SER A 137 -2.15 18.24 -6.24
CA SER A 137 -1.00 17.93 -5.41
C SER A 137 -0.62 16.44 -5.45
N ARG A 138 -1.61 15.55 -5.57
CA ARG A 138 -1.38 14.10 -5.77
C ARG A 138 -0.70 13.84 -7.12
N ILE A 139 -1.22 14.45 -8.19
CA ILE A 139 -0.66 14.31 -9.55
C ILE A 139 0.78 14.78 -9.57
N GLU A 140 1.06 16.00 -9.10
CA GLU A 140 2.41 16.57 -9.04
C GLU A 140 3.39 15.69 -8.26
N SER A 141 2.98 15.22 -7.09
CA SER A 141 3.81 14.34 -6.25
C SER A 141 4.14 13.01 -6.94
N VAL A 142 3.20 12.44 -7.69
CA VAL A 142 3.42 11.17 -8.41
C VAL A 142 4.30 11.39 -9.63
N MET A 143 4.07 12.47 -10.39
CA MET A 143 4.91 12.83 -11.55
C MET A 143 6.36 13.04 -11.13
N ALA A 144 6.60 13.82 -10.07
CA ALA A 144 7.94 14.11 -9.55
C ALA A 144 8.70 12.85 -9.10
N ARG A 145 7.98 11.86 -8.52
CA ARG A 145 8.58 10.63 -7.99
C ARG A 145 8.80 9.55 -9.04
N SER A 146 7.97 9.49 -10.07
CA SER A 146 7.85 8.29 -10.91
C SER A 146 8.16 8.53 -12.38
N ASN A 147 8.52 9.74 -12.80
CA ASN A 147 8.72 10.11 -14.21
C ASN A 147 7.54 9.76 -15.12
N LEU A 148 6.31 9.81 -14.60
CA LEU A 148 5.08 9.56 -15.35
C LEU A 148 4.51 10.87 -15.85
N ILE A 149 3.88 10.83 -17.02
CA ILE A 149 3.08 11.95 -17.52
C ILE A 149 1.72 12.00 -16.80
N LYS A 150 1.07 13.16 -16.84
CA LYS A 150 -0.19 13.42 -16.11
C LYS A 150 -1.29 12.41 -16.45
N GLU A 151 -1.44 12.03 -17.70
CA GLU A 151 -2.44 11.08 -18.18
C GLU A 151 -2.26 9.71 -17.54
N GLN A 152 -1.01 9.24 -17.43
CA GLN A 152 -0.69 7.97 -16.79
C GLN A 152 -0.96 7.99 -15.28
N VAL A 153 -0.75 9.16 -14.64
CA VAL A 153 -1.07 9.33 -13.22
C VAL A 153 -2.57 9.30 -13.00
N LEU A 154 -3.34 10.01 -13.83
CA LEU A 154 -4.80 10.00 -13.79
C LEU A 154 -5.37 8.59 -14.02
N GLU A 155 -4.83 7.84 -14.97
CA GLU A 155 -5.24 6.45 -15.20
C GLU A 155 -5.04 5.58 -13.94
N ARG A 156 -3.93 5.77 -13.22
CA ARG A 156 -3.67 5.07 -11.96
C ARG A 156 -4.62 5.50 -10.85
N ILE A 157 -4.92 6.79 -10.73
CA ILE A 157 -5.89 7.31 -9.77
C ILE A 157 -7.26 6.70 -10.03
N ASN A 158 -7.73 6.72 -11.28
CA ASN A 158 -9.03 6.20 -11.69
C ASN A 158 -9.15 4.66 -11.57
N SER A 159 -8.03 3.95 -11.48
CA SER A 159 -8.01 2.49 -11.27
C SER A 159 -8.08 2.07 -9.81
N GLN A 160 -7.96 3.02 -8.86
CA GLN A 160 -8.06 2.79 -7.44
C GLN A 160 -9.50 2.99 -6.93
N PHE A 161 -9.72 2.62 -5.65
CA PHE A 161 -10.95 2.99 -4.94
C PHE A 161 -11.19 4.50 -5.02
N ASP A 162 -12.44 4.90 -5.21
CA ASP A 162 -12.82 6.31 -5.30
C ASP A 162 -12.84 6.96 -3.91
N TYR A 163 -11.68 7.45 -3.49
CA TYR A 163 -11.52 8.13 -2.21
C TYR A 163 -12.21 9.50 -2.14
N ASP A 164 -12.57 10.08 -3.27
CA ASP A 164 -13.14 11.43 -3.35
C ASP A 164 -14.66 11.39 -3.35
N GLY A 165 -15.28 10.43 -4.03
CA GLY A 165 -16.72 10.26 -4.11
C GLY A 165 -17.33 9.32 -3.05
N ALA A 166 -16.53 8.46 -2.42
CA ALA A 166 -17.05 7.50 -1.44
C ALA A 166 -17.41 8.14 -0.10
N ASP A 167 -18.43 7.61 0.56
CA ASP A 167 -18.71 7.93 1.96
C ASP A 167 -17.64 7.28 2.87
N LEU A 168 -16.87 8.14 3.51
CA LEU A 168 -15.80 7.78 4.44
C LEU A 168 -16.09 8.20 5.88
N SER A 169 -17.34 8.57 6.19
CA SER A 169 -17.76 9.09 7.50
C SER A 169 -17.50 8.13 8.66
N CYS A 170 -17.49 6.82 8.40
CA CYS A 170 -17.20 5.78 9.39
C CYS A 170 -15.68 5.61 9.66
N TYR A 171 -14.80 6.34 8.98
CA TYR A 171 -13.35 6.26 9.14
C TYR A 171 -12.76 7.58 9.62
N SER A 172 -11.55 7.53 10.15
CA SER A 172 -10.78 8.74 10.49
C SER A 172 -10.14 9.32 9.22
N VAL A 173 -10.64 10.45 8.74
CA VAL A 173 -10.09 11.10 7.54
C VAL A 173 -9.03 12.13 7.94
N LEU A 174 -7.82 11.99 7.38
CA LEU A 174 -6.68 12.89 7.56
C LEU A 174 -6.42 13.66 6.27
N LEU A 175 -6.64 14.99 6.29
CA LEU A 175 -6.40 15.88 5.16
C LEU A 175 -4.94 16.35 5.14
N ASN A 176 -4.19 15.97 4.10
CA ASN A 176 -2.79 16.32 3.87
C ASN A 176 -2.65 17.42 2.79
N ASP A 177 -3.31 18.55 3.01
CA ASP A 177 -3.32 19.71 2.10
C ASP A 177 -2.57 20.93 2.66
N GLY A 178 -1.83 20.78 3.73
CA GLY A 178 -1.03 21.82 4.35
C GLY A 178 0.46 21.58 4.28
N ASP A 179 1.19 22.36 5.04
CA ASP A 179 2.61 22.14 5.29
C ASP A 179 2.85 20.94 6.24
N ILE A 180 4.12 20.57 6.40
CA ILE A 180 4.52 19.41 7.21
C ILE A 180 4.15 19.59 8.70
N LYS A 181 4.25 20.83 9.23
CA LYS A 181 3.93 21.11 10.65
C LYS A 181 2.45 20.91 10.92
N SER A 182 1.59 21.43 10.04
CA SER A 182 0.15 21.22 10.11
C SER A 182 -0.21 19.72 10.01
N LEU A 183 0.48 18.96 9.17
CA LEU A 183 0.27 17.52 9.08
C LEU A 183 0.69 16.81 10.38
N GLU A 184 1.83 17.18 10.98
CA GLU A 184 2.31 16.63 12.26
C GLU A 184 1.30 16.85 13.38
N GLU A 185 0.74 18.07 13.49
CA GLU A 185 -0.28 18.39 14.49
C GLU A 185 -1.56 17.56 14.29
N LYS A 186 -2.03 17.46 13.04
CA LYS A 186 -3.20 16.63 12.72
C LYS A 186 -2.96 15.15 13.04
N VAL A 187 -1.77 14.63 12.76
CA VAL A 187 -1.41 13.24 13.09
C VAL A 187 -1.39 13.06 14.62
N LYS A 188 -0.76 13.96 15.40
CA LYS A 188 -0.73 13.91 16.86
C LYS A 188 -2.12 13.88 17.48
N ASN A 189 -3.05 14.67 16.94
CA ASN A 189 -4.43 14.74 17.44
C ASN A 189 -5.28 13.50 17.07
N LEU A 190 -4.82 12.69 16.10
CA LEU A 190 -5.58 11.56 15.58
C LEU A 190 -5.22 10.22 16.22
N ILE A 191 -4.00 10.07 16.78
CA ILE A 191 -3.41 8.82 17.30
C ILE A 191 -3.42 8.71 18.87
#